data_cdea42e6603c712e79e1920e9a74ef12
#
_entry.id   cdea42e6603c712e79e1920e9a74ef12
#
_cell.length_a   1.000
_cell.length_b   1.000
_cell.length_c   1.000
_cell.angle_alpha   90.00
_cell.angle_beta   90.00
_cell.angle_gamma   90.00
#
_symmetry.space_group_name_H-M   'P 1'
#
loop_
_entity.id
_entity.type
_entity.pdbx_description
1 polymer ?
#
loop_
_entity_poly.entity_id
_entity_poly.type
_entity_poly.pdbx_seq_one_letter_code
_entity_poly.pdbx_strand_id
1 'polypeptide(L)'
;QVFLGRSKLYAFIHKFLGENGFLEVETPILQTAVCGAAAKPFYTHHNALDIDCNLRIAPETYLKQCVAAGYDRVYEIAKCFRNEGMDTQHLQEFTQVEWYASYWNFEDNVKFYQKFIKSLLMELVVTLDFGKDSWDKINYVEEMRKIFGFDFLEVEEPKELKDKIVEKGLFTYEELEEYKSVSQIVDFVYKKKIREGIV
;
A
#
# COMPACT_ATOMS: atom_id res chain seq x y z
N GLN A 1 24.87 5.40 -10.96
CA GLN A 1 24.69 4.43 -9.84
C GLN A 1 23.22 4.03 -9.66
N VAL A 2 22.26 4.97 -9.70
CA VAL A 2 20.82 4.70 -9.48
C VAL A 2 20.26 3.66 -10.46
N PHE A 3 20.55 3.80 -11.77
CA PHE A 3 20.06 2.85 -12.77
C PHE A 3 20.65 1.45 -12.60
N LEU A 4 21.91 1.35 -12.18
CA LEU A 4 22.53 0.04 -11.88
C LEU A 4 21.89 -0.60 -10.66
N GLY A 5 21.64 0.18 -9.60
CA GLY A 5 20.91 -0.32 -8.41
C GLY A 5 19.49 -0.78 -8.75
N ARG A 6 18.77 0.00 -9.57
CA ARG A 6 17.44 -0.38 -10.04
C ARG A 6 17.47 -1.68 -10.86
N SER A 7 18.44 -1.83 -11.76
CA SER A 7 18.59 -3.07 -12.56
C SER A 7 18.83 -4.29 -11.66
N LYS A 8 19.69 -4.17 -10.63
CA LYS A 8 19.90 -5.24 -9.66
C LYS A 8 18.64 -5.58 -8.86
N LEU A 9 17.89 -4.54 -8.44
CA LEU A 9 16.62 -4.73 -7.74
C LEU A 9 15.63 -5.55 -8.59
N TYR A 10 15.45 -5.20 -9.87
CA TYR A 10 14.57 -5.94 -10.77
C TYR A 10 15.01 -7.40 -10.93
N ALA A 11 16.31 -7.62 -11.19
CA ALA A 11 16.85 -8.96 -11.31
C ALA A 11 16.63 -9.81 -10.05
N PHE A 12 16.81 -9.19 -8.87
CA PHE A 12 16.51 -9.85 -7.59
C PHE A 12 15.03 -10.21 -7.45
N ILE A 13 14.12 -9.28 -7.75
CA ILE A 13 12.67 -9.51 -7.63
C ILE A 13 12.25 -10.69 -8.51
N HIS A 14 12.64 -10.69 -9.80
CA HIS A 14 12.34 -11.79 -10.72
C HIS A 14 12.88 -13.12 -10.21
N LYS A 15 14.15 -13.16 -9.80
CA LYS A 15 14.79 -14.36 -9.26
C LYS A 15 14.06 -14.85 -8.01
N PHE A 16 13.89 -13.98 -7.00
CA PHE A 16 13.31 -14.37 -5.72
C PHE A 16 11.87 -14.87 -5.86
N LEU A 17 11.03 -14.16 -6.59
CA LEU A 17 9.65 -14.57 -6.79
C LEU A 17 9.54 -15.84 -7.63
N GLY A 18 10.32 -15.96 -8.71
CA GLY A 18 10.37 -17.17 -9.52
C GLY A 18 10.82 -18.40 -8.74
N GLU A 19 11.90 -18.30 -7.92
CA GLU A 19 12.38 -19.39 -7.06
C GLU A 19 11.37 -19.80 -5.96
N ASN A 20 10.44 -18.89 -5.59
CA ASN A 20 9.34 -19.20 -4.67
C ASN A 20 8.02 -19.59 -5.37
N GLY A 21 8.09 -19.90 -6.69
CA GLY A 21 6.99 -20.46 -7.46
C GLY A 21 5.95 -19.44 -7.92
N PHE A 22 6.30 -18.16 -7.97
CA PHE A 22 5.42 -17.13 -8.51
C PHE A 22 5.60 -17.01 -10.02
N LEU A 23 4.50 -16.99 -10.75
CA LEU A 23 4.43 -16.72 -12.18
C LEU A 23 4.37 -15.20 -12.39
N GLU A 24 5.26 -14.66 -13.21
CA GLU A 24 5.13 -13.28 -13.67
C GLU A 24 4.02 -13.19 -14.71
N VAL A 25 3.18 -12.17 -14.57
CA VAL A 25 2.13 -11.86 -15.53
C VAL A 25 2.18 -10.37 -15.87
N GLU A 26 1.69 -10.03 -17.06
CA GLU A 26 1.44 -8.65 -17.49
C GLU A 26 -0.06 -8.45 -17.66
N THR A 27 -0.59 -7.46 -16.97
CA THR A 27 -2.02 -7.15 -17.00
C THR A 27 -2.28 -5.78 -17.65
N PRO A 28 -3.49 -5.51 -18.17
CA PRO A 28 -3.78 -4.31 -18.93
C PRO A 28 -3.52 -3.02 -18.17
N ILE A 29 -2.81 -2.08 -18.82
CA ILE A 29 -2.65 -0.70 -18.32
C ILE A 29 -3.90 0.12 -18.64
N LEU A 30 -4.46 -0.04 -19.86
CA LEU A 30 -5.72 0.59 -20.25
C LEU A 30 -6.89 -0.22 -19.70
N GLN A 31 -7.74 0.42 -18.91
CA GLN A 31 -8.87 -0.21 -18.24
C GLN A 31 -10.16 0.60 -18.47
N THR A 32 -11.29 -0.08 -18.48
CA THR A 32 -12.62 0.55 -18.61
C THR A 32 -13.28 0.83 -17.26
N ALA A 33 -12.70 0.31 -16.18
CA ALA A 33 -13.18 0.54 -14.81
C ALA A 33 -12.02 0.88 -13.89
N VAL A 34 -12.22 1.85 -13.02
CA VAL A 34 -11.27 2.23 -11.97
C VAL A 34 -11.41 1.25 -10.83
N CYS A 35 -10.35 0.51 -10.52
CA CYS A 35 -10.38 -0.52 -9.46
C CYS A 35 -8.99 -0.79 -8.88
N GLY A 36 -8.95 -1.48 -7.73
CA GLY A 36 -7.73 -1.97 -7.09
C GLY A 36 -7.06 -0.97 -6.13
N ALA A 37 -7.54 0.27 -6.04
CA ALA A 37 -7.06 1.25 -5.07
C ALA A 37 -8.07 2.40 -4.91
N ALA A 38 -7.90 3.22 -3.87
CA ALA A 38 -8.65 4.46 -3.68
C ALA A 38 -7.79 5.64 -4.17
N ALA A 39 -7.72 5.83 -5.50
CA ALA A 39 -6.94 6.90 -6.12
C ALA A 39 -7.67 7.47 -7.35
N LYS A 40 -7.34 8.70 -7.74
CA LYS A 40 -7.87 9.34 -8.94
C LYS A 40 -7.09 8.85 -10.17
N PRO A 41 -7.75 8.32 -11.21
CA PRO A 41 -7.08 7.85 -12.42
C PRO A 41 -6.78 8.99 -13.39
N PHE A 42 -5.90 8.72 -14.36
CA PHE A 42 -5.83 9.47 -15.61
C PHE A 42 -6.84 8.86 -16.58
N TYR A 43 -7.68 9.70 -17.16
CA TYR A 43 -8.66 9.30 -18.18
C TYR A 43 -8.10 9.49 -19.59
N THR A 44 -8.52 8.62 -20.50
CA THR A 44 -8.21 8.68 -21.93
C THR A 44 -9.37 8.11 -22.75
N HIS A 45 -9.32 8.19 -24.08
CA HIS A 45 -10.33 7.68 -24.98
C HIS A 45 -9.71 6.67 -25.97
N HIS A 46 -10.38 5.53 -26.16
CA HIS A 46 -9.98 4.50 -27.11
C HIS A 46 -10.69 4.73 -28.44
N ASN A 47 -10.04 5.40 -29.39
CA ASN A 47 -10.66 5.87 -30.65
C ASN A 47 -11.31 4.74 -31.48
N ALA A 48 -10.66 3.57 -31.58
CA ALA A 48 -11.17 2.49 -32.40
C ALA A 48 -12.43 1.81 -31.84
N LEU A 49 -12.64 1.85 -30.53
CA LEU A 49 -13.81 1.27 -29.87
C LEU A 49 -14.82 2.32 -29.44
N ASP A 50 -14.47 3.61 -29.56
CA ASP A 50 -15.28 4.76 -29.13
C ASP A 50 -15.74 4.63 -27.67
N ILE A 51 -14.80 4.29 -26.76
CA ILE A 51 -15.06 4.13 -25.35
C ILE A 51 -14.06 4.93 -24.50
N ASP A 52 -14.53 5.46 -23.38
CA ASP A 52 -13.67 6.06 -22.39
C ASP A 52 -12.93 4.99 -21.57
N CYS A 53 -11.66 5.24 -21.36
CA CYS A 53 -10.76 4.38 -20.62
C CYS A 53 -10.01 5.19 -19.55
N ASN A 54 -9.35 4.47 -18.65
CA ASN A 54 -8.41 5.05 -17.71
C ASN A 54 -7.09 4.27 -17.70
N LEU A 55 -6.01 4.95 -17.30
CA LEU A 55 -4.77 4.27 -16.94
C LEU A 55 -4.94 3.64 -15.57
N ARG A 56 -4.46 2.40 -15.39
CA ARG A 56 -4.60 1.66 -14.14
C ARG A 56 -3.96 2.37 -12.94
N ILE A 57 -4.62 2.31 -11.81
CA ILE A 57 -4.13 2.80 -10.52
C ILE A 57 -3.47 1.69 -9.68
N ALA A 58 -3.76 0.43 -10.02
CA ALA A 58 -3.18 -0.79 -9.44
C ALA A 58 -3.46 -2.00 -10.34
N PRO A 59 -2.66 -3.10 -10.30
CA PRO A 59 -2.92 -4.34 -11.01
C PRO A 59 -3.84 -5.31 -10.25
N GLU A 60 -4.26 -5.01 -9.03
CA GLU A 60 -4.93 -5.88 -8.05
C GLU A 60 -6.03 -6.76 -8.65
N THR A 61 -7.00 -6.14 -9.32
CA THR A 61 -8.19 -6.86 -9.81
C THR A 61 -7.83 -7.92 -10.85
N TYR A 62 -6.90 -7.61 -11.76
CA TYR A 62 -6.45 -8.57 -12.77
C TYR A 62 -5.59 -9.68 -12.17
N LEU A 63 -4.73 -9.37 -11.20
CA LEU A 63 -3.97 -10.41 -10.48
C LEU A 63 -4.91 -11.35 -9.72
N LYS A 64 -5.98 -10.84 -9.11
CA LYS A 64 -7.02 -11.68 -8.50
C LYS A 64 -7.77 -12.53 -9.53
N GLN A 65 -8.00 -12.02 -10.74
CA GLN A 65 -8.58 -12.81 -11.83
C GLN A 65 -7.63 -13.95 -12.26
N CYS A 66 -6.31 -13.71 -12.32
CA CYS A 66 -5.34 -14.77 -12.57
C CYS A 66 -5.41 -15.87 -11.51
N VAL A 67 -5.50 -15.50 -10.24
CA VAL A 67 -5.68 -16.47 -9.14
C VAL A 67 -7.00 -17.24 -9.29
N ALA A 68 -8.09 -16.55 -9.60
CA ALA A 68 -9.40 -17.19 -9.85
C ALA A 68 -9.39 -18.12 -11.07
N ALA A 69 -8.53 -17.85 -12.05
CA ALA A 69 -8.31 -18.70 -13.21
C ALA A 69 -7.45 -19.95 -12.92
N GLY A 70 -6.97 -20.13 -11.69
CA GLY A 70 -6.23 -21.30 -11.24
C GLY A 70 -4.71 -21.16 -11.20
N TYR A 71 -4.18 -19.94 -11.31
CA TYR A 71 -2.75 -19.69 -11.07
C TYR A 71 -2.51 -19.47 -9.58
N ASP A 72 -1.91 -20.43 -8.92
CA ASP A 72 -1.76 -20.40 -7.45
C ASP A 72 -0.94 -19.24 -6.91
N ARG A 73 0.08 -18.78 -7.66
CA ARG A 73 0.96 -17.68 -7.29
C ARG A 73 1.30 -16.84 -8.50
N VAL A 74 0.96 -15.56 -8.44
CA VAL A 74 1.20 -14.61 -9.52
C VAL A 74 1.81 -13.33 -8.99
N TYR A 75 2.59 -12.64 -9.80
CA TYR A 75 3.08 -11.29 -9.50
C TYR A 75 3.21 -10.46 -10.77
N GLU A 76 3.26 -9.17 -10.60
CA GLU A 76 3.55 -8.20 -11.66
C GLU A 76 4.44 -7.08 -11.11
N ILE A 77 5.45 -6.69 -11.89
CA ILE A 77 6.17 -5.43 -11.69
C ILE A 77 5.47 -4.38 -12.54
N ALA A 78 4.51 -3.70 -11.95
CA ALA A 78 3.49 -2.94 -12.60
C ALA A 78 3.79 -1.43 -12.64
N LYS A 79 3.63 -0.81 -13.81
CA LYS A 79 3.48 0.65 -13.94
C LYS A 79 2.07 1.03 -13.54
N CYS A 80 1.96 1.97 -12.60
CA CYS A 80 0.70 2.50 -12.09
C CYS A 80 0.66 4.01 -12.18
N PHE A 81 -0.56 4.55 -12.27
CA PHE A 81 -0.80 5.96 -12.57
C PHE A 81 -1.86 6.51 -11.62
N ARG A 82 -1.54 7.57 -10.86
CA ARG A 82 -2.47 8.22 -9.93
C ARG A 82 -2.43 9.72 -10.14
N ASN A 83 -3.55 10.30 -10.59
CA ASN A 83 -3.70 11.73 -10.88
C ASN A 83 -4.03 12.52 -9.62
N GLU A 84 -3.10 12.52 -8.68
CA GLU A 84 -3.21 13.15 -7.37
C GLU A 84 -2.10 14.17 -7.15
N GLY A 85 -2.01 14.75 -5.95
CA GLY A 85 -0.95 15.67 -5.59
C GLY A 85 0.44 15.01 -5.66
N MET A 86 1.45 15.81 -5.95
CA MET A 86 2.85 15.39 -6.03
C MET A 86 3.62 15.92 -4.83
N ASP A 87 4.39 15.05 -4.20
CA ASP A 87 5.34 15.40 -3.15
C ASP A 87 6.64 14.57 -3.30
N THR A 88 7.50 14.60 -2.29
CA THR A 88 8.78 13.85 -2.31
C THR A 88 8.62 12.33 -2.26
N GLN A 89 7.45 11.82 -1.91
CA GLN A 89 7.16 10.40 -1.75
C GLN A 89 6.10 9.89 -2.74
N HIS A 90 5.34 10.78 -3.41
CA HIS A 90 4.24 10.43 -4.29
C HIS A 90 4.46 11.00 -5.69
N LEU A 91 4.62 10.09 -6.65
CA LEU A 91 4.68 10.39 -8.08
C LEU A 91 3.38 9.95 -8.75
N GLN A 92 2.97 10.67 -9.82
CA GLN A 92 1.78 10.31 -10.60
C GLN A 92 1.99 9.05 -11.44
N GLU A 93 3.22 8.78 -11.86
CA GLU A 93 3.64 7.52 -12.48
C GLU A 93 4.69 6.87 -11.60
N PHE A 94 4.45 5.63 -11.21
CA PHE A 94 5.39 4.86 -10.40
C PHE A 94 5.36 3.38 -10.76
N THR A 95 6.36 2.65 -10.28
CA THR A 95 6.41 1.20 -10.43
C THR A 95 6.23 0.55 -9.07
N GLN A 96 5.34 -0.42 -8.99
CA GLN A 96 5.17 -1.27 -7.81
C GLN A 96 5.34 -2.75 -8.18
N VAL A 97 5.72 -3.57 -7.21
CA VAL A 97 5.60 -5.03 -7.30
C VAL A 97 4.42 -5.45 -6.44
N GLU A 98 3.54 -6.25 -7.02
CA GLU A 98 2.37 -6.79 -6.34
C GLU A 98 2.29 -8.29 -6.59
N TRP A 99 2.02 -9.09 -5.56
CA TRP A 99 1.88 -10.54 -5.67
C TRP A 99 0.67 -11.07 -4.94
N TYR A 100 0.15 -12.18 -5.43
CA TYR A 100 -0.97 -12.93 -4.86
C TYR A 100 -0.62 -14.39 -4.78
N ALA A 101 -0.95 -15.03 -3.65
CA ALA A 101 -0.77 -16.46 -3.44
C ALA A 101 -2.06 -17.08 -2.89
N SER A 102 -2.56 -18.10 -3.58
CA SER A 102 -3.69 -18.90 -3.12
C SER A 102 -3.35 -19.61 -1.80
N TYR A 103 -4.36 -19.78 -0.96
CA TYR A 103 -4.27 -20.53 0.30
C TYR A 103 -3.34 -19.95 1.37
N TRP A 104 -2.74 -18.77 1.14
CA TRP A 104 -1.99 -18.06 2.15
C TRP A 104 -2.91 -17.20 3.01
N ASN A 105 -2.65 -17.21 4.30
CA ASN A 105 -3.25 -16.26 5.23
C ASN A 105 -2.34 -15.02 5.43
N PHE A 106 -2.78 -14.10 6.29
CA PHE A 106 -2.02 -12.90 6.63
C PHE A 106 -0.61 -13.23 7.16
N GLU A 107 -0.50 -14.21 8.08
CA GLU A 107 0.78 -14.58 8.70
C GLU A 107 1.76 -15.18 7.69
N ASP A 108 1.27 -15.96 6.73
CA ASP A 108 2.10 -16.53 5.66
C ASP A 108 2.68 -15.41 4.79
N ASN A 109 1.85 -14.42 4.44
CA ASN A 109 2.28 -13.28 3.65
C ASN A 109 3.29 -12.39 4.41
N VAL A 110 3.08 -12.15 5.71
CA VAL A 110 4.04 -11.40 6.55
C VAL A 110 5.39 -12.10 6.59
N LYS A 111 5.42 -13.42 6.84
CA LYS A 111 6.67 -14.21 6.84
C LYS A 111 7.38 -14.16 5.49
N PHE A 112 6.62 -14.27 4.41
CA PHE A 112 7.17 -14.19 3.05
C PHE A 112 7.76 -12.81 2.77
N TYR A 113 7.05 -11.74 3.15
CA TYR A 113 7.52 -10.37 3.00
C TYR A 113 8.80 -10.11 3.81
N GLN A 114 8.87 -10.61 5.05
CA GLN A 114 10.10 -10.54 5.86
C GLN A 114 11.27 -11.24 5.19
N LYS A 115 11.05 -12.45 4.65
CA LYS A 115 12.08 -13.19 3.89
C LYS A 115 12.50 -12.41 2.64
N PHE A 116 11.55 -11.83 1.91
CA PHE A 116 11.83 -11.01 0.73
C PHE A 116 12.74 -9.82 1.08
N ILE A 117 12.37 -9.02 2.07
CA ILE A 117 13.16 -7.83 2.47
C ILE A 117 14.55 -8.22 2.98
N LYS A 118 14.66 -9.24 3.85
CA LYS A 118 15.97 -9.71 4.34
C LYS A 118 16.88 -10.15 3.18
N SER A 119 16.35 -10.94 2.24
CA SER A 119 17.11 -11.41 1.09
C SER A 119 17.51 -10.27 0.13
N LEU A 120 16.63 -9.30 -0.06
CA LEU A 120 16.90 -8.11 -0.88
C LEU A 120 18.05 -7.27 -0.31
N LEU A 121 18.05 -7.03 1.00
CA LEU A 121 19.09 -6.24 1.65
C LEU A 121 20.45 -6.93 1.58
N MET A 122 20.48 -8.26 1.75
CA MET A 122 21.68 -9.05 1.56
C MET A 122 22.21 -8.93 0.12
N GLU A 123 21.36 -9.04 -0.88
CA GLU A 123 21.74 -8.93 -2.30
C GLU A 123 22.27 -7.54 -2.66
N LEU A 124 21.66 -6.49 -2.10
CA LEU A 124 22.07 -5.10 -2.34
C LEU A 124 23.25 -4.64 -1.47
N VAL A 125 23.78 -5.52 -0.61
CA VAL A 125 24.87 -5.21 0.35
C VAL A 125 24.51 -4.01 1.23
N VAL A 126 23.25 -3.93 1.64
CA VAL A 126 22.77 -2.90 2.56
C VAL A 126 22.79 -3.47 3.98
N THR A 127 23.65 -2.93 4.81
CA THR A 127 23.72 -3.27 6.24
C THR A 127 22.65 -2.46 6.99
N LEU A 128 21.42 -2.93 7.02
CA LEU A 128 20.44 -2.45 7.97
C LEU A 128 20.35 -3.48 9.11
N ASP A 129 20.62 -3.02 10.31
CA ASP A 129 20.40 -3.83 11.51
C ASP A 129 18.91 -3.75 11.87
N PHE A 130 18.18 -4.80 11.57
CA PHE A 130 16.78 -4.94 12.03
C PHE A 130 16.70 -5.44 13.48
N GLY A 131 17.85 -5.58 14.18
CA GLY A 131 17.94 -5.85 15.62
C GLY A 131 17.34 -7.17 16.10
N LYS A 132 16.46 -7.81 15.33
CA LYS A 132 15.72 -9.03 15.69
C LYS A 132 15.46 -9.90 14.46
N ASP A 133 15.39 -11.21 14.68
CA ASP A 133 14.99 -12.17 13.63
C ASP A 133 13.54 -12.07 13.21
N SER A 134 12.69 -11.47 14.05
CA SER A 134 11.26 -11.21 13.76
C SER A 134 10.93 -9.74 13.97
N TRP A 135 10.06 -9.20 13.11
CA TRP A 135 9.53 -7.86 13.27
C TRP A 135 8.44 -7.83 14.34
N ASP A 136 8.40 -6.74 15.11
CA ASP A 136 7.36 -6.55 16.09
C ASP A 136 6.01 -6.32 15.38
N LYS A 137 4.97 -6.93 15.92
CA LYS A 137 3.60 -6.73 15.44
C LYS A 137 2.94 -5.65 16.27
N ILE A 138 2.52 -4.60 15.62
CA ILE A 138 1.82 -3.50 16.24
C ILE A 138 0.34 -3.64 15.96
N ASN A 139 -0.48 -3.75 17.01
CA ASN A 139 -1.93 -3.76 16.85
C ASN A 139 -2.41 -2.31 16.67
N TYR A 140 -2.91 -2.00 15.47
CA TYR A 140 -3.39 -0.68 15.10
C TYR A 140 -4.44 -0.13 16.08
N VAL A 141 -5.45 -0.92 16.43
CA VAL A 141 -6.55 -0.48 17.29
C VAL A 141 -6.06 -0.20 18.71
N GLU A 142 -5.17 -1.05 19.24
CA GLU A 142 -4.61 -0.85 20.58
C GLU A 142 -3.73 0.40 20.65
N GLU A 143 -2.89 0.66 19.64
CA GLU A 143 -2.08 1.87 19.59
C GLU A 143 -2.95 3.13 19.47
N MET A 144 -3.99 3.08 18.62
CA MET A 144 -4.93 4.20 18.51
C MET A 144 -5.69 4.46 19.83
N ARG A 145 -6.14 3.40 20.54
CA ARG A 145 -6.75 3.55 21.87
C ARG A 145 -5.82 4.18 22.89
N LYS A 146 -4.52 3.86 22.86
CA LYS A 146 -3.52 4.51 23.72
C LYS A 146 -3.42 6.00 23.44
N ILE A 147 -3.36 6.40 22.17
CA ILE A 147 -3.28 7.80 21.76
C ILE A 147 -4.56 8.56 22.13
N PHE A 148 -5.71 8.04 21.80
CA PHE A 148 -6.98 8.70 22.07
C PHE A 148 -7.33 8.71 23.57
N GLY A 149 -6.96 7.65 24.32
CA GLY A 149 -7.36 7.47 25.70
C GLY A 149 -8.85 7.15 25.89
N PHE A 150 -9.53 6.73 24.79
CA PHE A 150 -10.91 6.24 24.74
C PHE A 150 -11.07 5.27 23.57
N ASP A 151 -12.20 4.53 23.52
CA ASP A 151 -12.48 3.65 22.40
C ASP A 151 -13.09 4.45 21.24
N PHE A 152 -12.28 4.71 20.22
CA PHE A 152 -12.69 5.47 19.04
C PHE A 152 -13.64 4.70 18.14
N LEU A 153 -13.73 3.36 18.29
CA LEU A 153 -14.65 2.53 17.51
C LEU A 153 -16.10 2.69 17.93
N GLU A 154 -16.34 3.26 19.12
CA GLU A 154 -17.68 3.60 19.63
C GLU A 154 -18.18 4.97 19.16
N VAL A 155 -17.33 5.73 18.45
CA VAL A 155 -17.67 7.08 17.99
C VAL A 155 -18.13 7.04 16.54
N GLU A 156 -19.41 7.34 16.31
CA GLU A 156 -20.00 7.33 14.96
C GLU A 156 -19.97 8.70 14.27
N GLU A 157 -20.03 9.77 15.06
CA GLU A 157 -20.16 11.14 14.54
C GLU A 157 -18.79 11.84 14.45
N PRO A 158 -18.42 12.39 13.27
CA PRO A 158 -17.15 13.09 13.09
C PRO A 158 -16.96 14.26 14.04
N LYS A 159 -18.06 14.98 14.38
CA LYS A 159 -18.02 16.10 15.29
C LYS A 159 -17.65 15.67 16.71
N GLU A 160 -18.28 14.61 17.21
CA GLU A 160 -17.99 14.05 18.53
C GLU A 160 -16.52 13.62 18.65
N LEU A 161 -16.00 12.99 17.57
CA LEU A 161 -14.58 12.57 17.55
C LEU A 161 -13.65 13.79 17.61
N LYS A 162 -13.94 14.84 16.83
CA LYS A 162 -13.16 16.09 16.85
C LYS A 162 -13.17 16.73 18.22
N ASP A 163 -14.35 16.84 18.83
CA ASP A 163 -14.51 17.43 20.19
C ASP A 163 -13.65 16.69 21.21
N LYS A 164 -13.70 15.35 21.23
CA LYS A 164 -12.88 14.51 22.12
C LYS A 164 -11.37 14.67 21.87
N ILE A 165 -10.96 14.76 20.60
CA ILE A 165 -9.54 14.94 20.23
C ILE A 165 -9.01 16.30 20.70
N VAL A 166 -9.79 17.36 20.53
CA VAL A 166 -9.44 18.72 20.94
C VAL A 166 -9.42 18.83 22.46
N GLU A 167 -10.41 18.27 23.15
CA GLU A 167 -10.45 18.23 24.63
C GLU A 167 -9.21 17.53 25.22
N LYS A 168 -8.71 16.48 24.56
CA LYS A 168 -7.47 15.80 24.93
C LYS A 168 -6.19 16.58 24.56
N GLY A 169 -6.29 17.68 23.85
CA GLY A 169 -5.15 18.47 23.41
C GLY A 169 -4.27 17.78 22.38
N LEU A 170 -4.81 16.79 21.64
CA LEU A 170 -4.06 16.06 20.62
C LEU A 170 -3.87 16.89 19.34
N PHE A 171 -4.91 17.60 18.93
CA PHE A 171 -4.97 18.50 17.78
C PHE A 171 -5.97 19.63 18.02
N THR A 172 -5.92 20.66 17.17
CA THR A 172 -6.87 21.76 17.16
C THR A 172 -8.02 21.51 16.18
N TYR A 173 -9.11 22.27 16.31
CA TYR A 173 -10.21 22.22 15.33
C TYR A 173 -9.76 22.63 13.92
N GLU A 174 -8.85 23.58 13.81
CA GLU A 174 -8.29 24.04 12.53
C GLU A 174 -7.55 22.90 11.80
N GLU A 175 -6.72 22.14 12.52
CA GLU A 175 -6.02 20.97 11.96
C GLU A 175 -6.95 19.84 11.52
N LEU A 176 -8.16 19.76 12.08
CA LEU A 176 -9.15 18.74 11.79
C LEU A 176 -10.25 19.20 10.81
N GLU A 177 -10.24 20.45 10.36
CA GLU A 177 -11.33 21.07 9.61
C GLU A 177 -11.66 20.36 8.30
N GLU A 178 -10.63 19.95 7.55
CA GLU A 178 -10.78 19.32 6.23
C GLU A 178 -11.35 17.91 6.28
N TYR A 179 -11.22 17.20 7.42
CA TYR A 179 -11.65 15.80 7.55
C TYR A 179 -13.14 15.73 7.88
N LYS A 180 -13.92 15.03 7.01
CA LYS A 180 -15.40 15.01 7.07
C LYS A 180 -15.97 13.70 7.60
N SER A 181 -15.15 12.66 7.77
CA SER A 181 -15.58 11.37 8.31
C SER A 181 -14.70 10.90 9.47
N VAL A 182 -15.25 10.04 10.32
CA VAL A 182 -14.51 9.40 11.43
C VAL A 182 -13.26 8.71 10.91
N SER A 183 -13.36 7.97 9.81
CA SER A 183 -12.22 7.25 9.22
C SER A 183 -11.10 8.18 8.75
N GLN A 184 -11.43 9.33 8.15
CA GLN A 184 -10.44 10.33 7.75
C GLN A 184 -9.71 10.95 8.95
N ILE A 185 -10.45 11.25 10.02
CA ILE A 185 -9.89 11.81 11.25
C ILE A 185 -8.96 10.79 11.92
N VAL A 186 -9.39 9.55 12.04
CA VAL A 186 -8.59 8.45 12.61
C VAL A 186 -7.32 8.23 11.80
N ASP A 187 -7.40 8.18 10.47
CA ASP A 187 -6.25 8.03 9.57
C ASP A 187 -5.26 9.20 9.72
N PHE A 188 -5.76 10.42 9.81
CA PHE A 188 -4.92 11.60 10.06
C PHE A 188 -4.15 11.48 11.38
N VAL A 189 -4.84 11.14 12.48
CA VAL A 189 -4.21 10.98 13.80
C VAL A 189 -3.17 9.87 13.77
N TYR A 190 -3.48 8.72 13.14
CA TYR A 190 -2.54 7.62 12.95
C TYR A 190 -1.26 8.08 12.23
N LYS A 191 -1.41 8.76 11.10
CA LYS A 191 -0.28 9.26 10.31
C LYS A 191 0.63 10.20 11.10
N LYS A 192 0.03 11.07 11.93
CA LYS A 192 0.77 12.09 12.67
C LYS A 192 1.34 11.64 14.01
N LYS A 193 0.71 10.69 14.68
CA LYS A 193 1.09 10.32 16.06
C LYS A 193 1.72 8.94 16.19
N ILE A 194 1.43 8.04 15.27
CA ILE A 194 1.90 6.64 15.35
C ILE A 194 2.90 6.34 14.23
N ARG A 195 2.53 6.55 12.99
CA ARG A 195 3.34 6.15 11.83
C ARG A 195 4.72 6.80 11.82
N GLU A 196 4.85 8.07 12.23
CA GLU A 196 6.13 8.78 12.31
C GLU A 196 7.02 8.28 13.45
N GLY A 197 6.46 7.63 14.46
CA GLY A 197 7.18 7.05 15.61
C GLY A 197 7.50 5.56 15.46
N ILE A 198 6.99 4.89 14.42
CA ILE A 198 7.33 3.51 14.10
C ILE A 198 8.57 3.52 13.20
N VAL A 199 9.74 3.44 13.82
CA VAL A 199 11.05 3.36 13.15
C VAL A 199 11.68 2.01 13.44
#